data_0f00bffb058230d069854796987a4f42
#
_entry.id   0f00bffb058230d069854796987a4f42
#
_cell.length_a   1.000
_cell.length_b   1.000
_cell.length_c   1.000
_cell.angle_alpha   90.00
_cell.angle_beta   90.00
_cell.angle_gamma   90.00
#
_symmetry.space_group_name_H-M   'P 1'
#
loop_
_entity.id
_entity.type
_entity.pdbx_description
1 polymer ?
#
loop_
_entity_poly.entity_id
_entity_poly.type
_entity_poly.pdbx_seq_one_letter_code
_entity_poly.pdbx_strand_id
1 'polypeptide(L)'
;SVTGKIARQQCQGELQLPLSDCGVVALDYRGEKGIATALGHAPQAALANPEAGSVLAVSEALTNLVWAPLAEGMDSISLSANWMWPCRAQEGEDARLYKAVKALSDFCCELQINVPTGKDSLSMTQKYPNGEKIISPGTVIVSAGGEVSDVKKVVSPVLVNDEKSTIYHIDFSFDKLRLGGSAFAQSLNKVGDDVPTVQNPEYFRDA
;
A
#
# COMPACT_ATOMS: atom_id res chain seq x y z
N SER A 1 3.23 20.76 2.99
CA SER A 1 3.66 20.12 4.24
C SER A 1 2.69 20.44 5.36
N VAL A 2 2.39 19.47 6.15
CA VAL A 2 1.57 19.65 7.34
C VAL A 2 2.51 19.80 8.54
N THR A 3 2.28 20.80 9.38
CA THR A 3 3.10 21.08 10.55
C THR A 3 2.21 21.28 11.79
N GLY A 4 2.83 21.38 12.97
CA GLY A 4 2.15 21.64 14.22
C GLY A 4 1.64 20.40 14.92
N LYS A 5 0.69 19.69 14.35
CA LYS A 5 0.10 18.47 14.95
C LYS A 5 0.64 17.15 14.38
N ILE A 6 1.66 17.19 13.55
CA ILE A 6 2.29 15.96 13.03
C ILE A 6 3.06 15.26 14.15
N ALA A 7 2.75 13.98 14.37
CA ALA A 7 3.45 13.13 15.32
C ALA A 7 4.79 12.59 14.75
N ARG A 8 4.86 12.39 13.45
CA ARG A 8 6.08 11.97 12.74
C ARG A 8 6.26 12.75 11.45
N GLN A 9 7.48 13.21 11.22
CA GLN A 9 7.90 13.83 9.98
C GLN A 9 8.07 12.76 8.88
N GLN A 10 7.93 13.15 7.63
CA GLN A 10 8.27 12.30 6.48
C GLN A 10 9.76 11.95 6.47
N CYS A 11 10.61 12.94 6.69
CA CYS A 11 12.05 12.75 6.77
C CYS A 11 12.47 12.35 8.19
N GLN A 12 13.28 11.32 8.31
CA GLN A 12 13.67 10.68 9.55
C GLN A 12 15.19 10.50 9.65
N GLY A 13 15.67 10.34 10.90
CA GLY A 13 17.07 10.10 11.22
C GLY A 13 17.97 11.30 11.01
N GLU A 14 19.27 11.11 11.24
CA GLU A 14 20.27 12.17 11.10
C GLU A 14 20.41 12.69 9.67
N LEU A 15 20.26 11.81 8.68
CA LEU A 15 20.35 12.15 7.26
C LEU A 15 19.05 12.76 6.71
N GLN A 16 17.97 12.82 7.48
CA GLN A 16 16.67 13.34 7.07
C GLN A 16 16.15 12.71 5.76
N LEU A 17 16.22 11.38 5.67
CA LEU A 17 15.71 10.61 4.53
C LEU A 17 14.19 10.46 4.60
N PRO A 18 13.47 10.42 3.48
CA PRO A 18 12.01 10.26 3.43
C PRO A 18 11.61 8.79 3.66
N LEU A 19 11.78 8.31 4.88
CA LEU A 19 11.61 6.90 5.27
C LEU A 19 10.23 6.59 5.88
N SER A 20 9.41 7.61 6.18
CA SER A 20 8.11 7.40 6.82
C SER A 20 7.02 7.21 5.77
N ASP A 21 6.52 5.98 5.65
CA ASP A 21 5.40 5.61 4.78
C ASP A 21 4.04 5.63 5.51
N CYS A 22 4.05 6.01 6.79
CA CYS A 22 2.87 6.26 7.61
C CYS A 22 2.86 7.70 8.09
N GLY A 23 1.82 8.46 7.73
CA GLY A 23 1.57 9.80 8.25
C GLY A 23 0.69 9.74 9.50
N VAL A 24 1.09 10.41 10.59
CA VAL A 24 0.29 10.47 11.82
C VAL A 24 0.11 11.90 12.25
N VAL A 25 -1.15 12.31 12.48
CA VAL A 25 -1.54 13.64 12.90
C VAL A 25 -2.33 13.56 14.20
N ALA A 26 -1.93 14.35 15.20
CA ALA A 26 -2.67 14.46 16.44
C ALA A 26 -4.00 15.23 16.23
N LEU A 27 -5.06 14.86 16.93
CA LEU A 27 -6.36 15.54 16.84
C LEU A 27 -6.30 16.94 17.44
N ASP A 28 -5.52 17.12 18.49
CA ASP A 28 -5.36 18.39 19.17
C ASP A 28 -3.91 18.60 19.67
N TYR A 29 -3.63 19.71 20.36
CA TYR A 29 -2.29 20.06 20.87
C TYR A 29 -1.99 19.54 22.29
N ARG A 30 -2.92 18.92 22.96
CA ARG A 30 -2.80 18.51 24.36
C ARG A 30 -3.06 17.03 24.58
N GLY A 31 -3.88 16.43 23.71
CA GLY A 31 -4.24 15.01 23.77
C GLY A 31 -3.17 14.12 23.17
N GLU A 32 -3.43 12.83 23.26
CA GLU A 32 -2.56 11.76 22.74
C GLU A 32 -3.18 11.06 21.51
N LYS A 33 -4.47 11.26 21.26
CA LYS A 33 -5.18 10.65 20.15
C LYS A 33 -4.81 11.28 18.80
N GLY A 34 -4.83 10.47 17.76
CA GLY A 34 -4.51 10.89 16.42
C GLY A 34 -5.21 10.08 15.32
N ILE A 35 -4.86 10.38 14.10
CA ILE A 35 -5.22 9.62 12.91
C ILE A 35 -3.94 9.25 12.18
N ALA A 36 -3.80 7.98 11.83
CA ALA A 36 -2.76 7.48 10.93
C ALA A 36 -3.31 7.30 9.52
N THR A 37 -2.47 7.57 8.52
CA THR A 37 -2.76 7.32 7.10
C THR A 37 -1.55 6.71 6.42
N ALA A 38 -1.80 5.78 5.50
CA ALA A 38 -0.77 5.15 4.67
C ALA A 38 -1.31 4.88 3.27
N LEU A 39 -0.40 4.64 2.33
CA LEU A 39 -0.71 4.29 0.95
C LEU A 39 -0.11 2.94 0.58
N GLY A 40 -0.73 2.26 -0.37
CA GLY A 40 -0.19 1.08 -1.00
C GLY A 40 -0.54 1.04 -2.49
N HIS A 41 0.39 0.56 -3.32
CA HIS A 41 0.21 0.37 -4.75
C HIS A 41 1.24 -0.63 -5.28
N ALA A 42 0.90 -1.37 -6.32
CA ALA A 42 1.81 -2.34 -6.95
C ALA A 42 1.62 -2.40 -8.48
N PRO A 43 1.87 -1.30 -9.22
CA PRO A 43 1.59 -1.24 -10.66
C PRO A 43 2.42 -2.23 -11.46
N GLN A 44 3.66 -2.52 -11.08
CA GLN A 44 4.52 -3.47 -11.77
C GLN A 44 4.02 -4.91 -11.62
N ALA A 45 3.58 -5.25 -10.41
CA ALA A 45 2.95 -6.54 -10.14
C ALA A 45 1.63 -6.68 -10.91
N ALA A 46 0.82 -5.61 -10.96
CA ALA A 46 -0.45 -5.57 -11.66
C ALA A 46 -0.31 -5.72 -13.18
N LEU A 47 0.82 -5.30 -13.79
CA LEU A 47 1.12 -5.55 -15.20
C LEU A 47 1.17 -7.05 -15.51
N ALA A 48 1.85 -7.82 -14.67
CA ALA A 48 1.95 -9.26 -14.84
C ALA A 48 0.68 -10.00 -14.37
N ASN A 49 0.18 -9.63 -13.18
CA ASN A 49 -0.99 -10.25 -12.57
C ASN A 49 -1.84 -9.19 -11.84
N PRO A 50 -2.99 -8.79 -12.40
CA PRO A 50 -3.82 -7.73 -11.83
C PRO A 50 -4.43 -8.11 -10.48
N GLU A 51 -4.71 -9.39 -10.25
CA GLU A 51 -5.26 -9.91 -8.99
C GLU A 51 -4.20 -9.79 -7.87
N ALA A 52 -3.00 -10.32 -8.10
CA ALA A 52 -1.90 -10.23 -7.15
C ALA A 52 -1.50 -8.76 -6.88
N GLY A 53 -1.41 -7.92 -7.92
CA GLY A 53 -1.09 -6.50 -7.76
C GLY A 53 -2.09 -5.75 -6.88
N SER A 54 -3.36 -6.12 -6.93
CA SER A 54 -4.41 -5.51 -6.09
C SER A 54 -4.32 -5.96 -4.64
N VAL A 55 -4.06 -7.24 -4.41
CA VAL A 55 -3.81 -7.77 -3.05
C VAL A 55 -2.56 -7.14 -2.44
N LEU A 56 -1.48 -7.02 -3.22
CA LEU A 56 -0.24 -6.36 -2.77
C LEU A 56 -0.45 -4.89 -2.44
N ALA A 57 -1.29 -4.16 -3.19
CA ALA A 57 -1.60 -2.76 -2.90
C ALA A 57 -2.30 -2.60 -1.54
N VAL A 58 -3.24 -3.48 -1.20
CA VAL A 58 -3.86 -3.51 0.13
C VAL A 58 -2.82 -3.88 1.19
N SER A 59 -2.03 -4.91 0.94
CA SER A 59 -1.02 -5.39 1.90
C SER A 59 0.02 -4.32 2.22
N GLU A 60 0.50 -3.58 1.22
CA GLU A 60 1.43 -2.47 1.42
C GLU A 60 0.81 -1.35 2.27
N ALA A 61 -0.44 -0.95 1.96
CA ALA A 61 -1.12 0.08 2.76
C ALA A 61 -1.24 -0.33 4.24
N LEU A 62 -1.56 -1.59 4.51
CA LEU A 62 -1.71 -2.12 5.87
C LEU A 62 -0.36 -2.25 6.58
N THR A 63 0.66 -2.81 5.94
CA THR A 63 2.00 -2.96 6.54
C THR A 63 2.71 -1.63 6.75
N ASN A 64 2.35 -0.59 6.00
CA ASN A 64 2.78 0.78 6.28
C ASN A 64 2.04 1.40 7.47
N LEU A 65 0.76 1.06 7.68
CA LEU A 65 -0.08 1.68 8.71
C LEU A 65 0.19 1.15 10.12
N VAL A 66 0.55 -0.12 10.28
CA VAL A 66 0.66 -0.81 11.58
C VAL A 66 1.77 -0.28 12.50
N TRP A 67 2.62 0.61 12.04
CA TRP A 67 3.63 1.29 12.84
C TRP A 67 3.06 2.40 13.74
N ALA A 68 1.79 2.75 13.59
CA ALA A 68 1.02 3.57 14.52
C ALA A 68 0.22 2.67 15.46
N PRO A 69 0.09 3.01 16.77
CA PRO A 69 -0.72 2.23 17.70
C PRO A 69 -2.21 2.47 17.44
N LEU A 70 -2.79 1.67 16.55
CA LEU A 70 -4.19 1.74 16.17
C LEU A 70 -5.09 1.45 17.38
N ALA A 71 -6.17 2.23 17.55
CA ALA A 71 -7.00 2.21 18.74
C ALA A 71 -7.69 0.86 18.96
N GLU A 72 -8.17 0.22 17.89
CA GLU A 72 -8.83 -1.09 17.90
C GLU A 72 -8.15 -2.06 16.92
N GLY A 73 -6.82 -1.90 16.73
CA GLY A 73 -6.05 -2.72 15.78
C GLY A 73 -6.62 -2.64 14.37
N MET A 74 -6.74 -3.77 13.70
CA MET A 74 -7.26 -3.87 12.33
C MET A 74 -8.72 -3.39 12.21
N ASP A 75 -9.52 -3.47 13.26
CA ASP A 75 -10.93 -3.10 13.25
C ASP A 75 -11.15 -1.58 13.16
N SER A 76 -10.13 -0.77 13.48
CA SER A 76 -10.18 0.69 13.32
C SER A 76 -9.80 1.17 11.91
N ILE A 77 -9.45 0.26 10.98
CA ILE A 77 -8.97 0.61 9.64
C ILE A 77 -10.14 0.73 8.66
N SER A 78 -10.10 1.81 7.88
CA SER A 78 -10.92 1.98 6.68
C SER A 78 -10.05 2.24 5.48
N LEU A 79 -10.43 1.70 4.32
CA LEU A 79 -9.70 1.85 3.07
C LEU A 79 -10.47 2.72 2.07
N SER A 80 -9.72 3.35 1.17
CA SER A 80 -10.24 3.97 -0.05
C SER A 80 -9.43 3.44 -1.24
N ALA A 81 -10.11 2.98 -2.29
CA ALA A 81 -9.46 2.42 -3.47
C ALA A 81 -9.65 3.34 -4.69
N ASN A 82 -8.55 3.82 -5.25
CA ASN A 82 -8.54 4.63 -6.46
C ASN A 82 -7.96 3.83 -7.63
N TRP A 83 -8.82 3.47 -8.57
CA TRP A 83 -8.47 2.68 -9.75
C TRP A 83 -8.11 3.59 -10.92
N MET A 84 -6.93 3.39 -11.48
CA MET A 84 -6.44 4.06 -12.68
C MET A 84 -6.14 2.99 -13.72
N TRP A 85 -7.01 2.89 -14.75
CA TRP A 85 -6.97 1.75 -15.67
C TRP A 85 -7.14 2.18 -17.13
N PRO A 86 -6.44 1.59 -18.09
CA PRO A 86 -6.53 1.97 -19.49
C PRO A 86 -7.62 1.19 -20.27
N CYS A 87 -8.79 0.92 -19.67
CA CYS A 87 -9.86 0.11 -20.26
C CYS A 87 -10.26 0.57 -21.66
N ARG A 88 -10.26 1.88 -21.90
CA ARG A 88 -10.62 2.46 -23.21
C ARG A 88 -9.47 2.50 -24.21
N ALA A 89 -8.29 2.08 -23.80
CA ALA A 89 -7.07 2.20 -24.59
C ALA A 89 -6.60 0.88 -25.19
N GLN A 90 -6.98 -0.23 -24.58
CA GLN A 90 -6.49 -1.55 -24.92
C GLN A 90 -7.56 -2.61 -24.66
N GLU A 91 -7.73 -3.52 -25.62
CA GLU A 91 -8.63 -4.66 -25.49
C GLU A 91 -8.21 -5.58 -24.34
N GLY A 92 -9.21 -6.08 -23.59
CA GLY A 92 -9.00 -6.97 -22.44
C GLY A 92 -8.71 -6.28 -21.11
N GLU A 93 -8.45 -4.96 -21.08
CA GLU A 93 -8.12 -4.25 -19.84
C GLU A 93 -9.33 -4.08 -18.92
N ASP A 94 -10.55 -4.07 -19.43
CA ASP A 94 -11.78 -4.10 -18.63
C ASP A 94 -11.95 -5.44 -17.89
N ALA A 95 -11.62 -6.56 -18.53
CA ALA A 95 -11.61 -7.87 -17.87
C ALA A 95 -10.51 -7.96 -16.80
N ARG A 96 -9.34 -7.38 -17.06
CA ARG A 96 -8.26 -7.28 -16.07
C ARG A 96 -8.66 -6.42 -14.88
N LEU A 97 -9.31 -5.28 -15.11
CA LEU A 97 -9.85 -4.43 -14.04
C LEU A 97 -10.87 -5.20 -13.19
N TYR A 98 -11.81 -5.92 -13.82
CA TYR A 98 -12.78 -6.73 -13.09
C TYR A 98 -12.10 -7.74 -12.15
N LYS A 99 -11.08 -8.48 -12.64
CA LYS A 99 -10.32 -9.43 -11.84
C LYS A 99 -9.59 -8.75 -10.68
N ALA A 100 -8.97 -7.60 -10.94
CA ALA A 100 -8.27 -6.80 -9.94
C ALA A 100 -9.22 -6.33 -8.83
N VAL A 101 -10.38 -5.77 -9.19
CA VAL A 101 -11.40 -5.32 -8.23
C VAL A 101 -11.95 -6.49 -7.42
N LYS A 102 -12.22 -7.62 -8.07
CA LYS A 102 -12.72 -8.83 -7.40
C LYS A 102 -11.71 -9.34 -6.36
N ALA A 103 -10.44 -9.45 -6.74
CA ALA A 103 -9.38 -9.94 -5.83
C ALA A 103 -9.19 -9.01 -4.61
N LEU A 104 -9.22 -7.68 -4.82
CA LEU A 104 -9.18 -6.72 -3.72
C LEU A 104 -10.38 -6.87 -2.80
N SER A 105 -11.58 -6.99 -3.37
CA SER A 105 -12.83 -7.13 -2.62
C SER A 105 -12.83 -8.41 -1.78
N ASP A 106 -12.48 -9.54 -2.39
CA ASP A 106 -12.42 -10.83 -1.70
C ASP A 106 -11.42 -10.77 -0.53
N PHE A 107 -10.22 -10.24 -0.78
CA PHE A 107 -9.19 -10.10 0.24
C PHE A 107 -9.62 -9.18 1.40
N CYS A 108 -10.22 -8.02 1.10
CA CYS A 108 -10.73 -7.12 2.14
C CYS A 108 -11.86 -7.75 2.95
N CYS A 109 -12.74 -8.56 2.32
CA CYS A 109 -13.78 -9.33 3.01
C CYS A 109 -13.17 -10.36 3.98
N GLU A 110 -12.16 -11.09 3.56
CA GLU A 110 -11.45 -12.06 4.39
C GLU A 110 -10.72 -11.38 5.55
N LEU A 111 -10.12 -10.20 5.31
CA LEU A 111 -9.52 -9.38 6.36
C LEU A 111 -10.55 -8.66 7.25
N GLN A 112 -11.84 -8.68 6.90
CA GLN A 112 -12.91 -7.95 7.60
C GLN A 112 -12.65 -6.43 7.67
N ILE A 113 -12.06 -5.86 6.62
CA ILE A 113 -11.78 -4.43 6.50
C ILE A 113 -12.73 -3.81 5.49
N ASN A 114 -13.35 -2.67 5.83
CA ASN A 114 -14.26 -1.99 4.96
C ASN A 114 -13.53 -1.11 3.91
N VAL A 115 -14.16 -0.98 2.74
CA VAL A 115 -13.77 -0.06 1.67
C VAL A 115 -14.96 0.85 1.35
N PRO A 116 -15.25 1.85 2.21
CA PRO A 116 -16.48 2.65 2.10
C PRO A 116 -16.47 3.60 0.91
N THR A 117 -15.31 3.89 0.33
CA THR A 117 -15.19 4.83 -0.78
C THR A 117 -14.12 4.39 -1.77
N GLY A 118 -14.30 4.85 -3.00
CA GLY A 118 -13.36 4.62 -4.09
C GLY A 118 -13.80 5.36 -5.33
N LYS A 119 -12.96 5.37 -6.33
CA LYS A 119 -13.25 5.94 -7.65
C LYS A 119 -12.41 5.28 -8.74
N ASP A 120 -12.75 5.52 -9.98
CA ASP A 120 -11.99 5.01 -11.13
C ASP A 120 -11.66 6.11 -12.15
N SER A 121 -10.65 5.85 -12.96
CA SER A 121 -10.27 6.59 -14.15
C SER A 121 -9.90 5.59 -15.24
N LEU A 122 -10.73 5.47 -16.29
CA LEU A 122 -10.68 4.33 -17.24
C LEU A 122 -9.96 4.64 -18.56
N SER A 123 -9.36 5.82 -18.71
CA SER A 123 -8.68 6.23 -19.94
C SER A 123 -7.26 6.74 -19.68
N MET A 124 -6.53 6.01 -18.85
CA MET A 124 -5.17 6.38 -18.42
C MET A 124 -4.16 6.19 -19.55
N THR A 125 -4.03 7.22 -20.38
CA THR A 125 -3.10 7.26 -21.52
C THR A 125 -2.54 8.66 -21.71
N GLN A 126 -1.28 8.74 -22.14
CA GLN A 126 -0.66 9.96 -22.61
C GLN A 126 -0.57 9.93 -24.13
N LYS A 127 -1.06 10.96 -24.80
CA LYS A 127 -0.93 11.16 -26.26
C LYS A 127 0.05 12.30 -26.52
N TYR A 128 0.97 12.08 -27.45
CA TYR A 128 1.94 13.07 -27.86
C TYR A 128 1.59 13.71 -29.22
N PRO A 129 2.08 14.94 -29.52
CA PRO A 129 1.80 15.62 -30.80
C PRO A 129 2.26 14.84 -32.04
N ASN A 130 3.28 14.00 -31.89
CA ASN A 130 3.81 13.14 -32.98
C ASN A 130 2.92 11.91 -33.26
N GLY A 131 1.77 11.76 -32.57
CA GLY A 131 0.87 10.62 -32.71
C GLY A 131 1.21 9.44 -31.81
N GLU A 132 2.32 9.47 -31.09
CA GLU A 132 2.69 8.45 -30.12
C GLU A 132 1.69 8.43 -28.96
N LYS A 133 1.41 7.21 -28.46
CA LYS A 133 0.53 6.99 -27.32
C LYS A 133 1.20 6.07 -26.32
N ILE A 134 1.34 6.52 -25.09
CA ILE A 134 1.79 5.69 -23.97
C ILE A 134 0.57 5.32 -23.12
N ILE A 135 0.44 4.03 -22.85
CA ILE A 135 -0.63 3.45 -22.04
C ILE A 135 -0.08 3.25 -20.63
N SER A 136 -0.76 3.80 -19.64
CA SER A 136 -0.42 3.58 -18.23
C SER A 136 -0.70 2.14 -17.81
N PRO A 137 0.11 1.52 -16.96
CA PRO A 137 -0.25 0.25 -16.34
C PRO A 137 -1.54 0.40 -15.54
N GLY A 138 -2.38 -0.64 -15.55
CA GLY A 138 -3.51 -0.74 -14.65
C GLY A 138 -3.04 -0.75 -13.19
N THR A 139 -3.55 0.17 -12.39
CA THR A 139 -3.08 0.41 -11.03
C THR A 139 -4.25 0.70 -10.10
N VAL A 140 -4.21 0.14 -8.89
CA VAL A 140 -5.00 0.63 -7.76
C VAL A 140 -4.07 1.31 -6.75
N ILE A 141 -4.45 2.50 -6.28
CA ILE A 141 -3.86 3.14 -5.11
C ILE A 141 -4.84 2.96 -3.97
N VAL A 142 -4.40 2.26 -2.94
CA VAL A 142 -5.16 2.03 -1.72
C VAL A 142 -4.68 3.02 -0.67
N SER A 143 -5.60 3.84 -0.16
CA SER A 143 -5.35 4.67 1.02
C SER A 143 -5.94 3.98 2.23
N ALA A 144 -5.14 3.81 3.28
CA ALA A 144 -5.58 3.28 4.56
C ALA A 144 -5.61 4.40 5.60
N GLY A 145 -6.60 4.39 6.48
CA GLY A 145 -6.70 5.31 7.59
C GLY A 145 -7.22 4.61 8.84
N GLY A 146 -6.72 5.01 10.01
CA GLY A 146 -7.15 4.45 11.28
C GLY A 146 -6.95 5.42 12.45
N GLU A 147 -7.77 5.27 13.50
CA GLU A 147 -7.62 6.02 14.74
C GLU A 147 -6.38 5.53 15.50
N VAL A 148 -5.60 6.48 16.03
CA VAL A 148 -4.40 6.24 16.84
C VAL A 148 -4.70 6.55 18.29
N SER A 149 -4.42 5.59 19.17
CA SER A 149 -4.65 5.71 20.61
C SER A 149 -3.63 6.63 21.30
N ASP A 150 -2.38 6.63 20.86
CA ASP A 150 -1.30 7.44 21.44
C ASP A 150 -0.25 7.80 20.36
N VAL A 151 -0.27 9.05 19.92
CA VAL A 151 0.65 9.55 18.88
C VAL A 151 2.11 9.56 19.31
N LYS A 152 2.40 9.46 20.61
CA LYS A 152 3.77 9.41 21.14
C LYS A 152 4.41 8.03 20.96
N LYS A 153 3.60 7.00 20.72
CA LYS A 153 4.04 5.60 20.54
C LYS A 153 4.20 5.18 19.08
N VAL A 154 4.10 6.12 18.15
CA VAL A 154 4.35 5.84 16.72
C VAL A 154 5.80 5.40 16.54
N VAL A 155 6.01 4.26 15.89
CA VAL A 155 7.33 3.68 15.66
C VAL A 155 8.05 4.44 14.55
N SER A 156 9.33 4.74 14.78
CA SER A 156 10.20 5.37 13.77
C SER A 156 10.82 4.30 12.86
N PRO A 157 10.97 4.56 11.55
CA PRO A 157 11.70 3.66 10.64
C PRO A 157 13.22 3.68 10.83
N VAL A 158 13.72 4.50 11.74
CA VAL A 158 15.16 4.60 12.03
C VAL A 158 15.56 3.48 13.00
N LEU A 159 16.53 2.66 12.59
CA LEU A 159 17.07 1.60 13.44
C LEU A 159 17.73 2.17 14.68
N VAL A 160 17.50 1.53 15.82
CA VAL A 160 18.20 1.85 17.06
C VAL A 160 19.65 1.38 16.95
N ASN A 161 20.59 2.30 17.18
CA ASN A 161 22.02 1.98 17.18
C ASN A 161 22.43 1.31 18.51
N ASP A 162 22.06 0.04 18.68
CA ASP A 162 22.38 -0.78 19.84
C ASP A 162 22.76 -2.19 19.36
N GLU A 163 23.97 -2.63 19.73
CA GLU A 163 24.49 -3.96 19.38
C GLU A 163 23.64 -5.11 19.92
N LYS A 164 22.79 -4.87 20.91
CA LYS A 164 21.85 -5.85 21.47
C LYS A 164 20.52 -5.92 20.71
N SER A 165 20.31 -5.06 19.72
CA SER A 165 19.09 -5.08 18.89
C SER A 165 19.07 -6.35 18.05
N THR A 166 17.88 -6.98 17.97
CA THR A 166 17.62 -8.13 17.09
C THR A 166 16.75 -7.69 15.95
N ILE A 167 17.12 -8.05 14.74
CA ILE A 167 16.32 -7.79 13.54
C ILE A 167 15.49 -9.04 13.25
N TYR A 168 14.16 -8.85 13.17
CA TYR A 168 13.21 -9.89 12.78
C TYR A 168 12.71 -9.63 11.36
N HIS A 169 12.64 -10.67 10.55
CA HIS A 169 11.94 -10.67 9.27
C HIS A 169 10.65 -11.47 9.42
N ILE A 170 9.53 -10.84 9.14
CA ILE A 170 8.21 -11.47 9.15
C ILE A 170 7.71 -11.55 7.71
N ASP A 171 7.47 -12.76 7.21
CA ASP A 171 6.88 -12.98 5.91
C ASP A 171 5.36 -13.10 6.03
N PHE A 172 4.66 -12.06 5.63
CA PHE A 172 3.19 -12.01 5.64
C PHE A 172 2.54 -12.72 4.44
N SER A 173 3.31 -13.10 3.42
CA SER A 173 2.76 -13.66 2.20
C SER A 173 2.26 -15.09 2.36
N PHE A 174 2.90 -15.88 3.22
CA PHE A 174 2.70 -17.32 3.31
C PHE A 174 2.83 -18.03 1.95
N ASP A 175 3.63 -17.45 1.05
CA ASP A 175 3.83 -17.87 -0.33
C ASP A 175 5.30 -18.23 -0.58
N LYS A 176 5.57 -18.80 -1.75
CA LYS A 176 6.94 -19.01 -2.24
C LYS A 176 7.59 -17.66 -2.55
N LEU A 177 8.92 -17.59 -2.43
CA LEU A 177 9.68 -16.44 -2.86
C LEU A 177 9.57 -16.28 -4.38
N ARG A 178 8.98 -15.17 -4.81
CA ARG A 178 8.72 -14.82 -6.20
C ARG A 178 9.24 -13.42 -6.48
N LEU A 179 9.71 -13.13 -7.67
CA LEU A 179 10.34 -11.87 -8.05
C LEU A 179 9.64 -11.13 -9.20
N GLY A 180 8.51 -11.64 -9.68
CA GLY A 180 7.69 -10.91 -10.66
C GLY A 180 7.15 -9.61 -10.08
N GLY A 181 7.20 -8.52 -10.87
CA GLY A 181 6.78 -7.19 -10.43
C GLY A 181 7.70 -6.53 -9.40
N SER A 182 8.86 -7.08 -9.13
CA SER A 182 9.81 -6.56 -8.14
C SER A 182 10.74 -5.49 -8.72
N ALA A 183 11.34 -4.68 -7.83
CA ALA A 183 12.42 -3.75 -8.18
C ALA A 183 13.64 -4.50 -8.77
N PHE A 184 13.90 -5.72 -8.33
CA PHE A 184 14.95 -6.57 -8.91
C PHE A 184 14.65 -6.90 -10.38
N ALA A 185 13.43 -7.33 -10.71
CA ALA A 185 13.05 -7.58 -12.10
C ALA A 185 13.20 -6.32 -12.96
N GLN A 186 12.79 -5.15 -12.45
CA GLN A 186 12.97 -3.86 -13.13
C GLN A 186 14.45 -3.51 -13.38
N SER A 187 15.33 -3.79 -12.42
CA SER A 187 16.78 -3.55 -12.61
C SER A 187 17.37 -4.37 -13.78
N LEU A 188 16.68 -5.46 -14.16
CA LEU A 188 17.01 -6.28 -15.32
C LEU A 188 16.20 -5.92 -16.59
N ASN A 189 15.49 -4.78 -16.58
CA ASN A 189 14.54 -4.36 -17.64
C ASN A 189 13.46 -5.41 -17.94
N LYS A 190 12.96 -6.08 -16.90
CA LYS A 190 11.90 -7.09 -16.97
C LYS A 190 10.79 -6.77 -15.99
N VAL A 191 9.58 -7.24 -16.26
CA VAL A 191 8.49 -7.25 -15.29
C VAL A 191 8.48 -8.58 -14.53
N GLY A 192 8.69 -9.69 -15.24
CA GLY A 192 8.48 -11.04 -14.74
C GLY A 192 6.99 -11.37 -14.66
N ASP A 193 6.65 -12.63 -14.60
CA ASP A 193 5.28 -13.19 -14.63
C ASP A 193 4.91 -13.95 -13.35
N ASP A 194 5.89 -14.29 -12.53
CA ASP A 194 5.69 -15.01 -11.26
C ASP A 194 5.61 -14.02 -10.08
N VAL A 195 4.43 -13.40 -9.89
CA VAL A 195 4.17 -12.36 -8.90
C VAL A 195 3.79 -13.00 -7.55
N PRO A 196 4.37 -12.53 -6.42
CA PRO A 196 3.93 -12.97 -5.10
C PRO A 196 2.53 -12.43 -4.77
N THR A 197 1.84 -13.10 -3.85
CA THR A 197 0.57 -12.65 -3.30
C THR A 197 0.44 -13.12 -1.84
N VAL A 198 -0.61 -12.70 -1.14
CA VAL A 198 -0.94 -13.23 0.18
C VAL A 198 -1.77 -14.50 -0.01
N GLN A 199 -1.23 -15.63 0.42
CA GLN A 199 -1.89 -16.94 0.28
C GLN A 199 -2.83 -17.26 1.45
N ASN A 200 -2.58 -16.67 2.62
CA ASN A 200 -3.36 -16.90 3.83
C ASN A 200 -3.75 -15.57 4.47
N PRO A 201 -4.94 -15.02 4.14
CA PRO A 201 -5.43 -13.76 4.70
C PRO A 201 -5.63 -13.78 6.21
N GLU A 202 -6.01 -14.92 6.79
CA GLU A 202 -6.17 -15.08 8.24
C GLU A 202 -4.80 -14.90 8.94
N TYR A 203 -3.77 -15.59 8.46
CA TYR A 203 -2.41 -15.40 8.96
C TYR A 203 -1.93 -13.94 8.80
N PHE A 204 -2.19 -13.33 7.64
CA PHE A 204 -1.83 -11.92 7.40
C PHE A 204 -2.50 -10.98 8.40
N ARG A 205 -3.78 -11.24 8.72
CA ARG A 205 -4.53 -10.44 9.69
C ARG A 205 -4.01 -10.62 11.12
N ASP A 206 -3.66 -11.84 11.50
CA ASP A 206 -3.31 -12.20 12.89
C ASP A 206 -1.86 -11.84 13.23
N ALA A 207 -0.96 -11.78 12.23
CA ALA A 207 0.47 -11.48 12.39
C ALA A 207 0.76 -9.99 12.49
#